data_c69fb8c031251f8ac1ddbb297dea5eac
#
_entry.id   c69fb8c031251f8ac1ddbb297dea5eac
#
_cell.length_a   1.000
_cell.length_b   1.000
_cell.length_c   1.000
_cell.angle_alpha   90.00
_cell.angle_beta   90.00
_cell.angle_gamma   90.00
#
_symmetry.space_group_name_H-M   'P 1'
#
loop_
_entity.id
_entity.type
_entity.pdbx_description
1 polymer ?
#
loop_
_entity_poly.entity_id
_entity_poly.type
_entity_poly.pdbx_seq_one_letter_code
_entity_poly.pdbx_strand_id
1 'polypeptide(L)'
;MGQLVHITDESFEQETRGEMPVLVDFWAEWCGPCRMVAPVLEQIATEQVGKLRIVKLNVDENQHTPMHFGVSGIQTMILFKDGQAVERIVGFMPKPQLMKRLQPHLSAATPTPTA
;
A
#
# COMPACT_ATOMS: atom_id res chain seq x y z
N MET A 1 -3.75 -16.68 -4.21
CA MET A 1 -4.29 -15.90 -4.76
C MET A 1 -4.08 -14.61 -4.31
N GLY A 2 -3.59 -13.82 -4.48
CA GLY A 2 -3.30 -12.49 -4.17
C GLY A 2 -4.39 -11.68 -3.60
N GLN A 3 -5.20 -12.26 -2.75
CA GLN A 3 -6.23 -11.49 -2.19
C GLN A 3 -5.67 -10.51 -1.21
N LEU A 4 -6.08 -9.28 -1.26
CA LEU A 4 -5.61 -8.25 -0.36
C LEU A 4 -6.45 -8.24 0.90
N VAL A 5 -5.79 -8.02 2.04
CA VAL A 5 -6.47 -8.00 3.31
C VAL A 5 -7.05 -6.61 3.55
N HIS A 6 -8.29 -6.57 4.04
CA HIS A 6 -8.92 -5.30 4.37
C HIS A 6 -8.59 -4.94 5.81
N ILE A 7 -8.15 -3.72 6.03
CA ILE A 7 -7.87 -3.24 7.37
C ILE A 7 -8.79 -2.07 7.70
N THR A 8 -8.80 -1.66 8.95
CA THR A 8 -9.70 -0.62 9.42
C THR A 8 -8.92 0.45 10.16
N ASP A 9 -9.60 1.53 10.52
CA ASP A 9 -8.98 2.58 11.34
C ASP A 9 -8.42 1.98 12.63
N GLU A 10 -9.14 1.03 13.23
CA GLU A 10 -8.70 0.43 14.49
C GLU A 10 -7.48 -0.45 14.31
N SER A 11 -7.35 -1.13 13.22
CA SER A 11 -6.24 -2.05 13.01
C SER A 11 -5.07 -1.41 12.28
N PHE A 12 -5.21 -0.18 11.82
CA PHE A 12 -4.22 0.44 10.95
C PHE A 12 -2.83 0.46 11.56
N GLU A 13 -2.73 0.92 12.79
CA GLU A 13 -1.41 1.06 13.40
C GLU A 13 -0.74 -0.28 13.54
N GLN A 14 -1.47 -1.27 13.98
CA GLN A 14 -0.92 -2.60 14.17
C GLN A 14 -0.52 -3.22 12.84
N GLU A 15 -1.30 -2.97 11.79
CA GLU A 15 -1.06 -3.60 10.50
C GLU A 15 0.09 -2.96 9.73
N THR A 16 0.45 -1.73 10.05
CA THR A 16 1.52 -1.06 9.30
C THR A 16 2.83 -1.00 10.05
N ARG A 17 2.89 -1.54 11.29
CA ARG A 17 4.15 -1.58 12.00
C ARG A 17 4.95 -2.77 11.54
N GLY A 18 6.20 -2.77 11.81
CA GLY A 18 7.05 -3.90 11.53
C GLY A 18 8.02 -3.61 10.43
N GLU A 19 8.94 -4.53 10.24
CA GLU A 19 10.01 -4.32 9.29
C GLU A 19 9.57 -4.54 7.86
N MET A 20 8.60 -5.40 7.64
CA MET A 20 8.16 -5.63 6.27
C MET A 20 7.40 -4.42 5.78
N PRO A 21 7.74 -3.90 4.61
CA PRO A 21 7.00 -2.77 4.07
C PRO A 21 5.54 -3.14 3.82
N VAL A 22 4.64 -2.20 4.09
CA VAL A 22 3.21 -2.41 3.91
C VAL A 22 2.67 -1.30 3.04
N LEU A 23 2.09 -1.65 1.91
CA LEU A 23 1.46 -0.68 1.03
C LEU A 23 -0.02 -0.65 1.37
N VAL A 24 -0.51 0.52 1.76
CA VAL A 24 -1.92 0.68 2.11
C VAL A 24 -2.62 1.34 0.93
N ASP A 25 -3.61 0.66 0.37
CA ASP A 25 -4.40 1.16 -0.73
C ASP A 25 -5.67 1.78 -0.16
N PHE A 26 -5.78 3.10 -0.23
CA PHE A 26 -6.99 3.80 0.22
C PHE A 26 -7.96 3.81 -0.96
N TRP A 27 -9.07 3.14 -0.82
CA TRP A 27 -9.97 2.91 -1.94
C TRP A 27 -11.43 3.14 -1.56
N ALA A 28 -12.28 3.24 -2.56
CA ALA A 28 -13.73 3.31 -2.37
C ALA A 28 -14.39 2.68 -3.58
N GLU A 29 -15.62 2.21 -3.39
CA GLU A 29 -16.30 1.56 -4.48
C GLU A 29 -16.63 2.50 -5.62
N TRP A 30 -16.83 3.76 -5.34
CA TRP A 30 -17.16 4.74 -6.36
C TRP A 30 -15.93 5.24 -7.13
N CYS A 31 -14.77 4.79 -6.76
CA CYS A 31 -13.54 5.32 -7.32
C CYS A 31 -13.10 4.45 -8.51
N GLY A 32 -13.21 4.97 -9.72
CA GLY A 32 -12.82 4.24 -10.93
C GLY A 32 -11.36 3.82 -10.94
N PRO A 33 -10.41 4.76 -10.72
CA PRO A 33 -8.99 4.37 -10.72
C PRO A 33 -8.66 3.33 -9.66
N CYS A 34 -9.37 3.33 -8.54
CA CYS A 34 -9.14 2.33 -7.51
C CYS A 34 -9.44 0.94 -8.02
N ARG A 35 -10.49 0.82 -8.82
CA ARG A 35 -10.86 -0.48 -9.36
C ARG A 35 -9.90 -0.91 -10.46
N MET A 36 -9.31 0.02 -11.16
CA MET A 36 -8.35 -0.31 -12.21
C MET A 36 -7.05 -0.80 -11.63
N VAL A 37 -6.65 -0.30 -10.47
CA VAL A 37 -5.37 -0.70 -9.90
C VAL A 37 -5.50 -1.99 -9.09
N ALA A 38 -6.68 -2.40 -8.70
CA ALA A 38 -6.86 -3.58 -7.86
C ALA A 38 -6.21 -4.83 -8.41
N PRO A 39 -6.42 -5.19 -9.68
CA PRO A 39 -5.76 -6.40 -10.20
C PRO A 39 -4.25 -6.27 -10.23
N VAL A 40 -3.74 -5.07 -10.44
CA VAL A 40 -2.29 -4.85 -10.43
C VAL A 40 -1.75 -5.11 -9.03
N LEU A 41 -2.45 -4.61 -8.02
CA LEU A 41 -2.01 -4.81 -6.64
C LEU A 41 -2.07 -6.27 -6.23
N GLU A 42 -3.09 -7.00 -6.69
CA GLU A 42 -3.18 -8.41 -6.38
C GLU A 42 -2.03 -9.18 -6.99
N GLN A 43 -1.64 -8.82 -8.19
CA GLN A 43 -0.53 -9.47 -8.85
C GLN A 43 0.78 -9.17 -8.11
N ILE A 44 0.99 -7.94 -7.72
CA ILE A 44 2.20 -7.56 -6.99
C ILE A 44 2.24 -8.26 -5.64
N ALA A 45 1.10 -8.34 -4.95
CA ALA A 45 1.04 -9.01 -3.65
C ALA A 45 1.46 -10.47 -3.76
N THR A 46 1.04 -11.12 -4.83
CA THR A 46 1.41 -12.52 -5.05
C THR A 46 2.91 -12.64 -5.36
N GLU A 47 3.42 -11.74 -6.18
CA GLU A 47 4.82 -11.82 -6.60
C GLU A 47 5.78 -11.43 -5.50
N GLN A 48 5.36 -10.57 -4.58
CA GLN A 48 6.25 -10.03 -3.57
C GLN A 48 5.99 -10.62 -2.18
N VAL A 49 5.44 -11.82 -2.13
CA VAL A 49 5.20 -12.48 -0.85
C VAL A 49 6.51 -12.56 -0.07
N GLY A 50 6.47 -12.17 1.18
CA GLY A 50 7.66 -12.14 2.02
C GLY A 50 8.47 -10.87 1.93
N LYS A 51 8.20 -10.02 0.94
CA LYS A 51 8.95 -8.77 0.78
C LYS A 51 8.07 -7.55 0.91
N LEU A 52 6.81 -7.66 0.58
CA LEU A 52 5.88 -6.54 0.63
C LEU A 52 4.50 -7.06 0.97
N ARG A 53 3.82 -6.39 1.86
CA ARG A 53 2.45 -6.73 2.17
C ARG A 53 1.57 -5.61 1.66
N ILE A 54 0.45 -5.95 1.02
CA ILE A 54 -0.47 -4.94 0.51
C ILE A 54 -1.81 -5.13 1.20
N VAL A 55 -2.34 -4.05 1.76
CA VAL A 55 -3.62 -4.09 2.44
C VAL A 55 -4.51 -2.99 1.89
N LYS A 56 -5.80 -3.10 2.10
CA LYS A 56 -6.78 -2.15 1.59
C LYS A 56 -7.54 -1.51 2.74
N LEU A 57 -7.80 -0.22 2.64
CA LEU A 57 -8.60 0.48 3.62
C LEU A 57 -9.68 1.26 2.89
N ASN A 58 -10.95 0.92 3.16
CA ASN A 58 -12.08 1.57 2.52
C ASN A 58 -12.32 2.92 3.18
N VAL A 59 -12.17 3.99 2.43
CA VAL A 59 -12.24 5.33 3.01
C VAL A 59 -13.65 5.76 3.38
N ASP A 60 -14.67 5.12 2.84
CA ASP A 60 -16.04 5.45 3.21
C ASP A 60 -16.39 4.87 4.57
N GLU A 61 -15.79 3.77 4.93
CA GLU A 61 -16.05 3.13 6.21
C GLU A 61 -15.02 3.49 7.25
N ASN A 62 -13.88 4.02 6.86
CA ASN A 62 -12.78 4.32 7.75
C ASN A 62 -12.25 5.70 7.41
N GLN A 63 -12.77 6.72 8.06
CA GLN A 63 -12.47 8.10 7.67
C GLN A 63 -11.34 8.71 8.47
N HIS A 64 -10.99 8.12 9.61
CA HIS A 64 -9.97 8.70 10.47
C HIS A 64 -8.57 8.61 9.85
N THR A 65 -8.20 7.45 9.34
CA THR A 65 -6.87 7.25 8.78
C THR A 65 -6.65 8.09 7.52
N PRO A 66 -7.59 8.09 6.55
CA PRO A 66 -7.36 8.91 5.36
C PRO A 66 -7.28 10.39 5.71
N MET A 67 -8.07 10.85 6.69
CA MET A 67 -8.02 12.24 7.07
C MET A 67 -6.67 12.57 7.70
N HIS A 68 -6.15 11.68 8.52
CA HIS A 68 -4.86 11.89 9.17
C HIS A 68 -3.74 12.03 8.15
N PHE A 69 -3.80 11.30 7.04
CA PHE A 69 -2.76 11.35 6.04
C PHE A 69 -3.10 12.25 4.86
N GLY A 70 -4.19 13.00 4.96
CA GLY A 70 -4.55 13.95 3.89
C GLY A 70 -4.96 13.28 2.60
N VAL A 71 -5.56 12.09 2.67
CA VAL A 71 -6.03 11.40 1.48
C VAL A 71 -7.37 11.99 1.08
N SER A 72 -7.46 12.46 -0.18
CA SER A 72 -8.62 13.21 -0.55
C SER A 72 -9.60 12.48 -1.41
N GLY A 73 -9.77 11.43 -1.62
CA GLY A 73 -10.86 10.85 -2.36
C GLY A 73 -10.50 10.30 -3.70
N ILE A 74 -9.27 10.48 -4.15
CA ILE A 74 -8.85 9.84 -5.37
C ILE A 74 -7.92 8.72 -4.97
N GLN A 75 -7.67 7.81 -5.89
CA GLN A 75 -6.81 6.68 -5.64
C GLN A 75 -5.49 7.12 -5.01
N THR A 76 -5.20 6.63 -3.83
CA THR A 76 -3.98 6.97 -3.12
C THR A 76 -3.44 5.70 -2.47
N MET A 77 -2.14 5.50 -2.58
CA MET A 77 -1.47 4.40 -1.92
C MET A 77 -0.30 4.98 -1.12
N ILE A 78 -0.12 4.51 0.09
CA ILE A 78 0.99 4.97 0.91
C ILE A 78 1.77 3.76 1.39
N LEU A 79 3.08 3.78 1.19
CA LEU A 79 3.94 2.70 1.63
C LEU A 79 4.50 3.04 2.99
N PHE A 80 4.34 2.12 3.93
CA PHE A 80 4.82 2.30 5.28
C PHE A 80 5.96 1.34 5.56
N LYS A 81 6.95 1.80 6.28
CA LYS A 81 8.03 0.96 6.71
C LYS A 81 8.33 1.33 8.14
N ASP A 82 8.33 0.37 9.04
CA ASP A 82 8.49 0.61 10.46
C ASP A 82 7.48 1.62 10.98
N GLY A 83 6.29 1.58 10.45
CA GLY A 83 5.21 2.48 10.88
C GLY A 83 5.27 3.88 10.29
N GLN A 84 6.24 4.16 9.42
CA GLN A 84 6.38 5.50 8.87
C GLN A 84 6.12 5.51 7.38
N ALA A 85 5.43 6.54 6.91
CA ALA A 85 5.14 6.68 5.49
C ALA A 85 6.42 7.04 4.75
N VAL A 86 6.82 6.21 3.82
CA VAL A 86 8.05 6.43 3.07
C VAL A 86 7.80 6.71 1.59
N GLU A 87 6.60 6.46 1.09
CA GLU A 87 6.29 6.72 -0.30
C GLU A 87 4.80 6.98 -0.44
N ARG A 88 4.41 7.91 -1.30
CA ARG A 88 2.98 8.21 -1.52
C ARG A 88 2.75 8.25 -3.01
N ILE A 89 1.76 7.51 -3.48
CA ILE A 89 1.45 7.41 -4.89
C ILE A 89 0.00 7.77 -5.09
N VAL A 90 -0.27 8.77 -5.90
CA VAL A 90 -1.62 9.25 -6.15
C VAL A 90 -1.99 8.97 -7.59
N GLY A 91 -3.18 8.41 -7.80
CA GLY A 91 -3.69 8.10 -9.12
C GLY A 91 -3.31 6.71 -9.57
N PHE A 92 -3.84 6.31 -10.72
CA PHE A 92 -3.55 5.00 -11.27
C PHE A 92 -2.14 4.97 -11.84
N MET A 93 -1.47 3.88 -11.65
CA MET A 93 -0.12 3.71 -12.20
C MET A 93 0.01 2.28 -12.70
N PRO A 94 0.49 2.07 -13.92
CA PRO A 94 0.70 0.70 -14.40
C PRO A 94 1.75 -0.02 -13.59
N LYS A 95 1.69 -1.34 -13.62
CA LYS A 95 2.56 -2.17 -12.78
C LYS A 95 4.05 -1.82 -12.88
N PRO A 96 4.64 -1.65 -14.08
CA PRO A 96 6.08 -1.38 -14.12
C PRO A 96 6.46 -0.09 -13.43
N GLN A 97 5.64 0.94 -13.58
CA GLN A 97 5.93 2.21 -12.95
C GLN A 97 5.69 2.15 -11.46
N LEU A 98 4.67 1.41 -11.04
CA LEU A 98 4.40 1.23 -9.63
C LEU A 98 5.55 0.48 -8.96
N MET A 99 6.04 -0.58 -9.60
CA MET A 99 7.18 -1.31 -9.06
C MET A 99 8.43 -0.45 -8.97
N LYS A 100 8.61 0.47 -9.89
CA LYS A 100 9.74 1.36 -9.83
C LYS A 100 9.69 2.22 -8.58
N ARG A 101 8.50 2.63 -8.17
CA ARG A 101 8.35 3.46 -6.96
C ARG A 101 8.53 2.62 -5.69
N LEU A 102 8.14 1.36 -5.74
CA LEU A 102 8.19 0.51 -4.56
C LEU A 102 9.56 -0.14 -4.36
N GLN A 103 10.21 -0.49 -5.45
CA GLN A 103 11.43 -1.29 -5.41
C GLN A 103 12.55 -0.75 -4.49
N PRO A 104 12.84 0.53 -4.47
CA PRO A 104 13.91 1.02 -3.60
C PRO A 104 13.64 0.73 -2.12
N HIS A 105 12.37 0.72 -1.73
CA HIS A 105 12.02 0.47 -0.34
C HIS A 105 12.03 -1.02 -0.03
N LEU A 106 11.78 -1.87 -1.00
CA LEU A 106 11.84 -3.31 -0.80
C LEU A 106 13.28 -3.77 -0.69
N SER A 107 14.13 -3.20 -1.49
CA SER A 107 15.53 -3.57 -1.44
C SER A 107 16.15 -3.24 -0.13
N ALA A 108 15.72 -2.17 0.45
CA ALA A 108 16.29 -1.72 1.69
C ALA A 108 16.02 -2.68 2.81
N ALA A 109 15.03 -3.52 2.67
CA ALA A 109 14.74 -4.45 3.71
C ALA A 109 15.76 -5.57 3.71
N THR A 110 16.55 -5.71 2.70
CA THR A 110 17.49 -6.76 2.61
C THR A 110 18.82 -6.26 2.97
N PRO A 111 19.41 -6.74 3.93
CA PRO A 111 20.66 -6.25 4.37
C PRO A 111 21.66 -6.48 3.38
N THR A 112 22.23 -5.54 2.92
CA THR A 112 23.11 -5.71 2.02
C THR A 112 24.37 -5.79 2.55
N PRO A 113 25.09 -6.51 2.29
CA PRO A 113 26.29 -6.74 2.81
C PRO A 113 27.13 -5.73 2.46
N THR A 114 27.22 -4.97 2.28
CA THR A 114 27.96 -4.09 2.05
C THR A 114 29.11 -4.25 2.01
N ALA A 115 29.47 -4.50 1.75
CA ALA A 115 30.63 -4.50 1.65
C ALA A 115 31.28 -3.94 2.05
#